data_9240a29dcea9d5f47f3c1d49beb13037
#
_entry.id   9240a29dcea9d5f47f3c1d49beb13037
#
_cell.length_a   1.000
_cell.length_b   1.000
_cell.length_c   1.000
_cell.angle_alpha   90.00
_cell.angle_beta   90.00
_cell.angle_gamma   90.00
#
_symmetry.space_group_name_H-M   'P 1'
#
loop_
_entity.id
_entity.type
_entity.pdbx_description
1 polymer ?
#
loop_
_entity_poly.entity_id
_entity_poly.type
_entity_poly.pdbx_seq_one_letter_code
_entity_poly.pdbx_strand_id
1 'polypeptide(L)'
;MGQAISRIAVDHNCEITAPVDQGDDAAEKINDCDVIIDFSLTDATLPMAEIAANSGKPMVIGTTGHDKDLKQKIIDILAPIPVVWAGNFSTGVNLLFFLTQQAARVLDASSDF
;
A
#
# COMPACT_ATOMS: atom_id res chain seq x y z
N MET A 1 -8.49 3.01 8.48
CA MET A 1 -7.32 3.66 7.87
C MET A 1 -7.75 4.80 6.94
N GLY A 2 -8.65 4.62 5.99
CA GLY A 2 -9.07 5.64 5.03
C GLY A 2 -9.43 7.01 5.65
N GLN A 3 -10.24 7.02 6.72
CA GLN A 3 -10.56 8.27 7.43
C GLN A 3 -9.33 8.98 8.05
N ALA A 4 -8.32 8.23 8.49
CA ALA A 4 -7.09 8.81 9.01
C ALA A 4 -6.27 9.46 7.88
N ILE A 5 -6.19 8.81 6.73
CA ILE A 5 -5.55 9.34 5.52
C ILE A 5 -6.25 10.63 5.09
N SER A 6 -7.59 10.64 5.02
CA SER A 6 -8.37 11.80 4.62
C SER A 6 -8.14 13.01 5.53
N ARG A 7 -7.98 12.78 6.85
CA ARG A 7 -7.71 13.87 7.80
C ARG A 7 -6.32 14.48 7.60
N ILE A 8 -5.32 13.65 7.31
CA ILE A 8 -3.92 14.09 7.18
C ILE A 8 -3.65 14.69 5.80
N ALA A 9 -4.38 14.25 4.77
CA ALA A 9 -4.18 14.71 3.39
C ALA A 9 -4.17 16.23 3.26
N VAL A 10 -5.07 16.92 3.96
CA VAL A 10 -5.19 18.39 3.95
C VAL A 10 -3.91 19.06 4.44
N ASP A 11 -3.28 18.51 5.49
CA ASP A 11 -2.04 19.05 6.07
C ASP A 11 -0.84 18.88 5.11
N HIS A 12 -0.96 17.98 4.14
CA HIS A 12 0.04 17.70 3.12
C HIS A 12 -0.31 18.23 1.72
N ASN A 13 -1.25 19.18 1.62
CA ASN A 13 -1.72 19.75 0.36
C ASN A 13 -2.23 18.69 -0.63
N CYS A 14 -2.84 17.62 -0.14
CA CYS A 14 -3.47 16.57 -0.91
C CYS A 14 -4.99 16.68 -0.77
N GLU A 15 -5.70 16.53 -1.88
CA GLU A 15 -7.15 16.46 -1.92
C GLU A 15 -7.61 15.02 -2.07
N ILE A 16 -8.64 14.65 -1.32
CA ILE A 16 -9.31 13.35 -1.51
C ILE A 16 -10.44 13.55 -2.50
N THR A 17 -10.17 13.22 -3.75
CA THR A 17 -11.14 13.40 -4.85
C THR A 17 -12.18 12.29 -4.89
N ALA A 18 -11.81 11.06 -4.53
CA ALA A 18 -12.66 9.89 -4.65
C ALA A 18 -12.52 8.95 -3.44
N PRO A 19 -13.24 9.18 -2.35
CA PRO A 19 -13.36 8.16 -1.31
C PRO A 19 -14.18 6.98 -1.86
N VAL A 20 -13.57 5.79 -1.86
CA VAL A 20 -14.19 4.55 -2.34
C VAL A 20 -14.41 3.62 -1.16
N ASP A 21 -15.62 3.09 -1.03
CA ASP A 21 -15.99 2.12 0.00
C ASP A 21 -16.64 0.89 -0.64
N GLN A 22 -16.95 -0.10 0.17
CA GLN A 22 -17.55 -1.34 -0.29
C GLN A 22 -18.90 -1.07 -0.99
N GLY A 23 -19.04 -1.53 -2.23
CA GLY A 23 -20.24 -1.34 -3.05
C GLY A 23 -20.19 -0.14 -3.99
N ASP A 24 -19.15 0.69 -3.91
CA ASP A 24 -18.93 1.80 -4.86
C ASP A 24 -18.40 1.29 -6.22
N ASP A 25 -18.73 2.02 -7.28
CA ASP A 25 -18.05 1.86 -8.58
C ASP A 25 -16.72 2.62 -8.56
N ALA A 26 -15.65 1.89 -8.22
CA ALA A 26 -14.32 2.47 -8.14
C ALA A 26 -13.82 2.98 -9.51
N ALA A 27 -14.16 2.29 -10.61
CA ALA A 27 -13.71 2.66 -11.94
C ALA A 27 -14.24 4.03 -12.37
N GLU A 28 -15.48 4.37 -12.00
CA GLU A 28 -16.06 5.66 -12.28
C GLU A 28 -15.43 6.76 -11.44
N LYS A 29 -15.16 6.47 -10.14
CA LYS A 29 -14.68 7.47 -9.18
C LYS A 29 -13.22 7.88 -9.34
N ILE A 30 -12.34 7.01 -9.85
CA ILE A 30 -10.88 7.26 -9.87
C ILE A 30 -10.39 8.09 -11.06
N ASN A 31 -11.26 8.49 -11.97
CA ASN A 31 -10.84 9.21 -13.19
C ASN A 31 -10.08 10.52 -12.88
N ASP A 32 -10.46 11.21 -11.82
CA ASP A 32 -9.95 12.54 -11.46
C ASP A 32 -8.82 12.50 -10.40
N CYS A 33 -8.34 11.31 -9.99
CA CYS A 33 -7.26 11.21 -9.03
C CYS A 33 -5.89 11.08 -9.72
N ASP A 34 -4.83 11.52 -9.04
CA ASP A 34 -3.44 11.37 -9.48
C ASP A 34 -2.81 10.08 -8.97
N VAL A 35 -3.27 9.55 -7.83
CA VAL A 35 -2.76 8.35 -7.17
C VAL A 35 -3.87 7.63 -6.41
N ILE A 36 -3.82 6.31 -6.40
CA ILE A 36 -4.74 5.46 -5.64
C ILE A 36 -4.04 4.98 -4.38
N ILE A 37 -4.70 5.09 -3.23
CA ILE A 37 -4.21 4.58 -1.94
C ILE A 37 -5.18 3.51 -1.45
N ASP A 38 -4.70 2.25 -1.37
CA ASP A 38 -5.47 1.09 -0.94
C ASP A 38 -5.07 0.62 0.46
N PHE A 39 -5.98 0.80 1.43
CA PHE A 39 -5.98 0.22 2.76
C PHE A 39 -7.35 -0.44 3.02
N SER A 40 -7.76 -1.29 2.12
CA SER A 40 -9.06 -1.96 2.12
C SER A 40 -8.98 -3.41 2.64
N LEU A 41 -9.74 -4.29 2.04
CA LEU A 41 -9.74 -5.72 2.30
C LEU A 41 -8.90 -6.46 1.25
N THR A 42 -8.34 -7.61 1.62
CA THR A 42 -7.50 -8.45 0.76
C THR A 42 -8.15 -8.73 -0.60
N ASP A 43 -9.47 -9.03 -0.59
CA ASP A 43 -10.21 -9.37 -1.82
C ASP A 43 -10.47 -8.14 -2.71
N ALA A 44 -10.38 -6.94 -2.17
CA ALA A 44 -10.60 -5.71 -2.92
C ALA A 44 -9.34 -5.21 -3.67
N THR A 45 -8.15 -5.63 -3.26
CA THR A 45 -6.89 -5.17 -3.85
C THR A 45 -6.75 -5.58 -5.31
N LEU A 46 -7.13 -6.81 -5.68
CA LEU A 46 -7.00 -7.29 -7.07
C LEU A 46 -7.86 -6.49 -8.05
N PRO A 47 -9.19 -6.32 -7.84
CA PRO A 47 -10.00 -5.46 -8.70
C PRO A 47 -9.48 -4.02 -8.77
N MET A 48 -9.01 -3.45 -7.67
CA MET A 48 -8.45 -2.11 -7.64
C MET A 48 -7.15 -2.01 -8.45
N ALA A 49 -6.29 -3.03 -8.38
CA ALA A 49 -5.07 -3.12 -9.19
C ALA A 49 -5.37 -3.16 -10.69
N GLU A 50 -6.39 -3.91 -11.12
CA GLU A 50 -6.85 -3.95 -12.51
C GLU A 50 -7.32 -2.57 -12.98
N ILE A 51 -8.11 -1.87 -12.16
CA ILE A 51 -8.57 -0.50 -12.45
C ILE A 51 -7.39 0.46 -12.54
N ALA A 52 -6.45 0.42 -11.58
CA ALA A 52 -5.26 1.26 -11.53
C ALA A 52 -4.38 1.08 -12.78
N ALA A 53 -4.08 -0.17 -13.15
CA ALA A 53 -3.29 -0.50 -14.33
C ALA A 53 -3.95 -0.01 -15.63
N ASN A 54 -5.26 -0.26 -15.79
CA ASN A 54 -6.03 0.16 -16.95
C ASN A 54 -6.12 1.68 -17.11
N SER A 55 -6.12 2.40 -15.98
CA SER A 55 -6.19 3.88 -15.95
C SER A 55 -4.81 4.53 -15.96
N GLY A 56 -3.71 3.76 -15.87
CA GLY A 56 -2.35 4.26 -15.78
C GLY A 56 -2.06 5.03 -14.48
N LYS A 57 -2.84 4.79 -13.40
CA LYS A 57 -2.73 5.53 -12.15
C LYS A 57 -1.73 4.85 -11.21
N PRO A 58 -0.75 5.58 -10.65
CA PRO A 58 0.12 5.08 -9.58
C PRO A 58 -0.68 4.55 -8.39
N MET A 59 -0.16 3.52 -7.71
CA MET A 59 -0.88 2.90 -6.59
C MET A 59 0.00 2.70 -5.36
N VAL A 60 -0.56 3.01 -4.19
CA VAL A 60 0.03 2.70 -2.88
C VAL A 60 -0.82 1.64 -2.20
N ILE A 61 -0.23 0.50 -1.83
CA ILE A 61 -0.94 -0.63 -1.23
C ILE A 61 -0.43 -0.87 0.19
N GLY A 62 -1.32 -0.69 1.16
CA GLY A 62 -1.11 -1.03 2.57
C GLY A 62 -1.96 -2.21 3.03
N THR A 63 -2.81 -2.75 2.15
CA THR A 63 -3.61 -3.93 2.43
C THR A 63 -2.72 -5.16 2.55
N THR A 64 -2.98 -6.00 3.55
CA THR A 64 -2.20 -7.20 3.89
C THR A 64 -3.05 -8.46 3.80
N GLY A 65 -2.44 -9.62 3.97
CA GLY A 65 -3.15 -10.91 4.02
C GLY A 65 -3.23 -11.65 2.68
N HIS A 66 -2.65 -11.11 1.62
CA HIS A 66 -2.58 -11.79 0.33
C HIS A 66 -1.65 -13.02 0.42
N ASP A 67 -2.09 -14.16 -0.11
CA ASP A 67 -1.22 -15.30 -0.33
C ASP A 67 -0.19 -15.00 -1.44
N LYS A 68 0.75 -15.93 -1.63
CA LYS A 68 1.85 -15.71 -2.58
C LYS A 68 1.37 -15.63 -4.03
N ASP A 69 0.39 -16.44 -4.40
CA ASP A 69 -0.09 -16.54 -5.78
C ASP A 69 -0.91 -15.31 -6.14
N LEU A 70 -1.80 -14.87 -5.25
CA LEU A 70 -2.56 -13.64 -5.42
C LEU A 70 -1.63 -12.42 -5.47
N LYS A 71 -0.63 -12.37 -4.59
CA LYS A 71 0.34 -11.28 -4.57
C LYS A 71 1.13 -11.21 -5.88
N GLN A 72 1.58 -12.35 -6.42
CA GLN A 72 2.30 -12.39 -7.69
C GLN A 72 1.40 -11.92 -8.85
N LYS A 73 0.16 -12.39 -8.88
CA LYS A 73 -0.83 -11.95 -9.88
C LYS A 73 -1.04 -10.44 -9.86
N ILE A 74 -1.18 -9.85 -8.66
CA ILE A 74 -1.34 -8.39 -8.52
C ILE A 74 -0.07 -7.65 -9.00
N ILE A 75 1.12 -8.14 -8.66
CA ILE A 75 2.39 -7.55 -9.11
C ILE A 75 2.48 -7.55 -10.63
N ASP A 76 2.11 -8.66 -11.27
CA ASP A 76 2.14 -8.78 -12.73
C ASP A 76 1.17 -7.79 -13.41
N ILE A 77 -0.02 -7.60 -12.84
CA ILE A 77 -1.01 -6.62 -13.32
C ILE A 77 -0.49 -5.19 -13.16
N LEU A 78 0.17 -4.89 -12.06
CA LEU A 78 0.65 -3.55 -11.74
C LEU A 78 2.01 -3.21 -12.39
N ALA A 79 2.65 -4.14 -13.08
CA ALA A 79 3.96 -3.93 -13.72
C ALA A 79 4.07 -2.67 -14.61
N PRO A 80 3.00 -2.21 -15.31
CA PRO A 80 3.06 -1.02 -16.15
C PRO A 80 3.05 0.32 -15.41
N ILE A 81 2.72 0.35 -14.10
CA ILE A 81 2.52 1.58 -13.34
C ILE A 81 3.44 1.67 -12.11
N PRO A 82 3.73 2.88 -11.60
CA PRO A 82 4.46 3.04 -10.34
C PRO A 82 3.66 2.50 -9.16
N VAL A 83 4.28 1.65 -8.32
CA VAL A 83 3.64 1.04 -7.15
C VAL A 83 4.53 1.10 -5.93
N VAL A 84 3.94 1.45 -4.78
CA VAL A 84 4.51 1.25 -3.46
C VAL A 84 3.65 0.26 -2.71
N TRP A 85 4.18 -0.93 -2.43
CA TRP A 85 3.48 -1.95 -1.65
C TRP A 85 4.27 -2.33 -0.41
N ALA A 86 3.73 -2.03 0.76
CA ALA A 86 4.36 -2.37 2.03
C ALA A 86 3.33 -2.96 3.02
N GLY A 87 3.75 -3.97 3.75
CA GLY A 87 2.94 -4.55 4.83
C GLY A 87 2.84 -3.67 6.08
N ASN A 88 3.62 -2.57 6.12
CA ASN A 88 3.64 -1.64 7.22
C ASN A 88 4.17 -0.26 6.79
N PHE A 89 3.42 0.78 7.12
CA PHE A 89 3.75 2.19 6.90
C PHE A 89 4.02 2.96 8.21
N SER A 90 4.08 2.28 9.36
CA SER A 90 4.40 2.91 10.64
C SER A 90 5.89 3.23 10.74
N THR A 91 6.24 4.50 10.95
CA THR A 91 7.62 4.94 11.18
C THR A 91 8.22 4.24 12.41
N GLY A 92 7.44 4.07 13.49
CA GLY A 92 7.90 3.42 14.71
C GLY A 92 8.20 1.93 14.51
N VAL A 93 7.35 1.20 13.79
CA VAL A 93 7.57 -0.21 13.48
C VAL A 93 8.77 -0.39 12.54
N ASN A 94 8.92 0.46 11.53
CA ASN A 94 10.08 0.41 10.63
C ASN A 94 11.39 0.74 11.38
N LEU A 95 11.36 1.69 12.32
CA LEU A 95 12.49 1.97 13.18
C LEU A 95 12.83 0.75 14.06
N LEU A 96 11.83 0.09 14.65
CA LEU A 96 12.03 -1.13 15.42
C LEU A 96 12.69 -2.23 14.58
N PHE A 97 12.23 -2.46 13.37
CA PHE A 97 12.85 -3.43 12.45
C PHE A 97 14.30 -3.07 12.15
N PHE A 98 14.58 -1.80 11.87
CA PHE A 98 15.95 -1.32 11.65
C PHE A 98 16.86 -1.58 12.86
N LEU A 99 16.41 -1.18 14.07
CA LEU A 99 17.20 -1.39 15.30
C LEU A 99 17.41 -2.87 15.60
N THR A 100 16.39 -3.71 15.41
CA THR A 100 16.50 -5.17 15.58
C THR A 100 17.52 -5.76 14.60
N GLN A 101 17.51 -5.32 13.34
CA GLN A 101 18.50 -5.75 12.37
C GLN A 101 19.93 -5.34 12.74
N GLN A 102 20.12 -4.11 13.27
CA GLN A 102 21.44 -3.67 13.72
C GLN A 102 21.91 -4.51 14.91
N ALA A 103 21.04 -4.74 15.89
CA ALA A 103 21.36 -5.57 17.05
C ALA A 103 21.71 -7.02 16.64
N ALA A 104 20.93 -7.63 15.75
CA ALA A 104 21.19 -8.99 15.26
C ALA A 104 22.55 -9.08 14.55
N ARG A 105 22.93 -8.10 13.74
CA ARG A 105 24.25 -8.07 13.08
C ARG A 105 25.42 -8.03 14.05
N VAL A 106 25.29 -7.29 15.15
CA VAL A 106 26.32 -7.21 16.20
C VAL A 106 26.42 -8.53 16.96
N LEU A 107 25.29 -9.13 17.31
CA LEU A 107 25.23 -10.39 18.07
C LEU A 107 25.67 -11.59 17.23
N ASP A 108 25.38 -11.61 15.93
CA ASP A 108 25.82 -12.67 15.01
C ASP A 108 27.33 -12.60 14.75
N ALA A 109 27.90 -11.39 14.73
CA ALA A 109 29.34 -11.20 14.61
C ALA A 109 30.13 -11.55 15.85
N SER A 110 29.49 -11.61 17.04
CA SER A 110 30.07 -12.00 18.31
C SER A 110 29.60 -13.39 18.72
N SER A 111 30.05 -14.43 18.00
CA SER A 111 29.68 -15.84 18.23
C SER A 111 30.23 -16.43 19.55
N ASP A 112 30.42 -15.65 20.58
CA ASP A 112 30.90 -16.06 21.90
C ASP A 112 29.80 -16.02 22.98
N PHE A 113 28.56 -16.37 22.63
CA PHE A 113 27.49 -16.59 23.61
C PHE A 113 26.99 -18.02 23.60
#